data_d29c2e2028b1961f703eb65f4211b49f
#
_entry.id   d29c2e2028b1961f703eb65f4211b49f
#
_cell.length_a   1.000
_cell.length_b   1.000
_cell.length_c   1.000
_cell.angle_alpha   90.00
_cell.angle_beta   90.00
_cell.angle_gamma   90.00
#
_symmetry.space_group_name_H-M   'P 1'
#
loop_
_entity.id
_entity.type
_entity.pdbx_description
1 polymer ?
#
loop_
_entity_poly.entity_id
_entity_poly.type
_entity_poly.pdbx_seq_one_letter_code
_entity_poly.pdbx_strand_id
1 'polypeptide(L)'
;MTPDSYPALFQSGDALVAQAQAVATQDFAAARALWQQAGAFFLRAHEADPEQHAAAFRLGQAWIAEAHALQKEESEDAVAMWRQAAVQCEVAFALDPQHAPTAMHVASAYAWAQDPEAAQAWAQIAQHLAQHPESANSADGAEIATD
;
A
#
# COMPACT_ATOMS: atom_id res chain seq x y z
N MET A 1 -23.96 6.39 -9.37
CA MET A 1 -22.63 6.59 -8.78
C MET A 1 -22.04 7.89 -9.29
N THR A 2 -21.66 8.79 -8.38
CA THR A 2 -21.02 10.04 -8.78
C THR A 2 -19.54 9.82 -9.06
N PRO A 3 -18.90 10.66 -9.90
CA PRO A 3 -17.46 10.52 -10.18
C PRO A 3 -16.56 10.66 -8.96
N ASP A 4 -17.05 11.35 -7.92
CA ASP A 4 -16.28 11.59 -6.70
C ASP A 4 -16.67 10.66 -5.56
N SER A 5 -17.50 9.63 -5.83
CA SER A 5 -17.81 8.62 -4.84
C SER A 5 -16.60 7.71 -4.59
N TYR A 6 -16.52 7.12 -3.40
CA TYR A 6 -15.44 6.19 -3.07
C TYR A 6 -15.29 5.09 -4.15
N PRO A 7 -16.36 4.38 -4.54
CA PRO A 7 -16.19 3.32 -5.54
C PRO A 7 -15.65 3.84 -6.88
N ALA A 8 -16.13 5.00 -7.34
CA ALA A 8 -15.68 5.55 -8.61
C ALA A 8 -14.22 5.96 -8.57
N LEU A 9 -13.79 6.60 -7.49
CA LEU A 9 -12.40 7.01 -7.30
C LEU A 9 -11.49 5.80 -7.21
N PHE A 10 -11.90 4.78 -6.46
CA PHE A 10 -11.13 3.55 -6.32
C PHE A 10 -10.97 2.84 -7.67
N GLN A 11 -12.05 2.74 -8.43
CA GLN A 11 -12.01 2.11 -9.75
C GLN A 11 -11.09 2.86 -10.71
N SER A 12 -11.11 4.20 -10.66
CA SER A 12 -10.22 5.01 -11.49
C SER A 12 -8.76 4.76 -11.14
N GLY A 13 -8.44 4.67 -9.86
CA GLY A 13 -7.10 4.34 -9.41
C GLY A 13 -6.65 2.96 -9.88
N ASP A 14 -7.50 1.95 -9.72
CA ASP A 14 -7.19 0.59 -10.15
C ASP A 14 -6.96 0.49 -11.65
N ALA A 15 -7.76 1.21 -12.45
CA ALA A 15 -7.59 1.23 -13.89
C ALA A 15 -6.23 1.80 -14.29
N LEU A 16 -5.80 2.86 -13.60
CA LEU A 16 -4.49 3.47 -13.86
C LEU A 16 -3.34 2.56 -13.45
N VAL A 17 -3.48 1.83 -12.34
CA VAL A 17 -2.48 0.83 -11.93
C VAL A 17 -2.34 -0.24 -13.01
N ALA A 18 -3.46 -0.74 -13.53
CA ALA A 18 -3.44 -1.75 -14.60
C ALA A 18 -2.73 -1.21 -15.84
N GLN A 19 -2.99 0.04 -16.23
CA GLN A 19 -2.31 0.67 -17.34
C GLN A 19 -0.82 0.81 -17.08
N ALA A 20 -0.45 1.23 -15.86
CA ALA A 20 0.96 1.37 -15.49
C ALA A 20 1.70 0.04 -15.58
N GLN A 21 1.10 -1.03 -15.07
CA GLN A 21 1.69 -2.35 -15.12
C GLN A 21 1.87 -2.83 -16.56
N ALA A 22 0.92 -2.50 -17.43
CA ALA A 22 0.98 -2.93 -18.83
C ALA A 22 2.13 -2.27 -19.59
N VAL A 23 2.54 -1.05 -19.22
CA VAL A 23 3.59 -0.32 -19.95
C VAL A 23 4.93 -0.28 -19.22
N ALA A 24 4.99 -0.77 -17.98
CA ALA A 24 6.16 -0.58 -17.10
C ALA A 24 7.46 -1.14 -17.69
N THR A 25 7.40 -2.25 -18.42
CA THR A 25 8.58 -2.86 -19.02
C THR A 25 9.04 -2.18 -20.29
N GLN A 26 8.15 -1.43 -20.94
CA GLN A 26 8.43 -0.79 -22.22
C GLN A 26 8.71 0.70 -22.08
N ASP A 27 8.00 1.36 -21.17
CA ASP A 27 8.13 2.81 -20.96
C ASP A 27 7.92 3.09 -19.46
N PHE A 28 9.04 3.07 -18.75
CA PHE A 28 9.01 3.24 -17.30
C PHE A 28 8.55 4.64 -16.89
N ALA A 29 8.91 5.66 -17.68
CA ALA A 29 8.47 7.03 -17.39
C ALA A 29 6.96 7.18 -17.52
N ALA A 30 6.37 6.55 -18.53
CA ALA A 30 4.91 6.54 -18.70
C ALA A 30 4.24 5.80 -17.54
N ALA A 31 4.80 4.65 -17.12
CA ALA A 31 4.28 3.89 -16.00
C ALA A 31 4.31 4.72 -14.72
N ARG A 32 5.40 5.42 -14.48
CA ARG A 32 5.55 6.28 -13.30
C ARG A 32 4.47 7.35 -13.26
N ALA A 33 4.22 8.01 -14.39
CA ALA A 33 3.17 9.03 -14.46
C ALA A 33 1.81 8.45 -14.14
N LEU A 34 1.54 7.22 -14.62
CA LEU A 34 0.28 6.54 -14.34
C LEU A 34 0.15 6.16 -12.86
N TRP A 35 1.23 5.70 -12.23
CA TRP A 35 1.21 5.42 -10.79
C TRP A 35 0.96 6.68 -9.96
N GLN A 36 1.52 7.82 -10.37
CA GLN A 36 1.25 9.10 -9.70
C GLN A 36 -0.22 9.48 -9.80
N GLN A 37 -0.81 9.31 -10.97
CA GLN A 37 -2.22 9.57 -11.17
C GLN A 37 -3.08 8.62 -10.34
N ALA A 38 -2.72 7.32 -10.31
CA ALA A 38 -3.42 6.33 -9.50
C ALA A 38 -3.38 6.73 -8.02
N GLY A 39 -2.21 7.14 -7.54
CA GLY A 39 -2.06 7.60 -6.16
C GLY A 39 -2.98 8.76 -5.82
N ALA A 40 -3.13 9.71 -6.75
CA ALA A 40 -4.03 10.84 -6.55
C ALA A 40 -5.49 10.38 -6.40
N PHE A 41 -5.92 9.41 -7.21
CA PHE A 41 -7.28 8.87 -7.08
C PHE A 41 -7.47 8.09 -5.77
N PHE A 42 -6.48 7.28 -5.38
CA PHE A 42 -6.57 6.54 -4.12
C PHE A 42 -6.55 7.47 -2.91
N LEU A 43 -5.80 8.57 -2.98
CA LEU A 43 -5.83 9.57 -1.91
C LEU A 43 -7.23 10.17 -1.78
N ARG A 44 -7.85 10.54 -2.88
CA ARG A 44 -9.21 11.08 -2.88
C ARG A 44 -10.21 10.04 -2.38
N ALA A 45 -10.05 8.77 -2.77
CA ALA A 45 -10.90 7.70 -2.28
C ALA A 45 -10.74 7.53 -0.77
N HIS A 46 -9.51 7.55 -0.27
CA HIS A 46 -9.24 7.45 1.16
C HIS A 46 -9.84 8.63 1.92
N GLU A 47 -9.76 9.83 1.36
CA GLU A 47 -10.39 11.01 1.96
C GLU A 47 -11.91 10.92 1.96
N ALA A 48 -12.49 10.31 0.92
CA ALA A 48 -13.93 10.13 0.82
C ALA A 48 -14.46 9.14 1.85
N ASP A 49 -13.69 8.10 2.17
CA ASP A 49 -14.06 7.09 3.18
C ASP A 49 -12.80 6.63 3.90
N PRO A 50 -12.37 7.37 4.95
CA PRO A 50 -11.11 7.08 5.63
C PRO A 50 -11.04 5.74 6.36
N GLU A 51 -12.17 5.07 6.57
CA GLU A 51 -12.22 3.81 7.29
C GLU A 51 -11.99 2.60 6.38
N GLN A 52 -11.94 2.80 5.08
CA GLN A 52 -11.75 1.72 4.13
C GLN A 52 -10.27 1.37 3.98
N HIS A 53 -9.91 0.17 4.44
CA HIS A 53 -8.54 -0.33 4.33
C HIS A 53 -8.05 -0.35 2.88
N ALA A 54 -8.91 -0.75 1.94
CA ALA A 54 -8.50 -0.98 0.56
C ALA A 54 -7.88 0.27 -0.08
N ALA A 55 -8.50 1.44 0.09
CA ALA A 55 -7.97 2.67 -0.50
C ALA A 55 -6.67 3.09 0.18
N ALA A 56 -6.60 2.98 1.51
CA ALA A 56 -5.37 3.31 2.25
C ALA A 56 -4.22 2.40 1.81
N PHE A 57 -4.50 1.12 1.64
CA PHE A 57 -3.51 0.13 1.21
C PHE A 57 -3.05 0.41 -0.23
N ARG A 58 -3.98 0.66 -1.14
CA ARG A 58 -3.64 0.98 -2.53
C ARG A 58 -2.82 2.25 -2.64
N LEU A 59 -3.14 3.25 -1.83
CA LEU A 59 -2.35 4.48 -1.80
C LEU A 59 -0.90 4.20 -1.37
N GLY A 60 -0.74 3.38 -0.34
CA GLY A 60 0.59 2.94 0.10
C GLY A 60 1.34 2.24 -1.02
N GLN A 61 0.68 1.33 -1.74
CA GLN A 61 1.29 0.63 -2.87
C GLN A 61 1.70 1.58 -4.00
N ALA A 62 0.86 2.58 -4.28
CA ALA A 62 1.18 3.58 -5.31
C ALA A 62 2.42 4.39 -4.92
N TRP A 63 2.53 4.76 -3.65
CA TRP A 63 3.70 5.50 -3.17
C TRP A 63 4.95 4.62 -3.12
N ILE A 64 4.82 3.32 -2.85
CA ILE A 64 5.92 2.37 -2.97
C ILE A 64 6.42 2.32 -4.43
N ALA A 65 5.50 2.27 -5.40
CA ALA A 65 5.88 2.27 -6.80
C ALA A 65 6.64 3.55 -7.17
N GLU A 66 6.20 4.68 -6.66
CA GLU A 66 6.88 5.96 -6.89
C GLU A 66 8.26 5.98 -6.23
N ALA A 67 8.38 5.45 -5.01
CA ALA A 67 9.67 5.37 -4.33
C ALA A 67 10.65 4.49 -5.10
N HIS A 68 10.18 3.36 -5.63
CA HIS A 68 10.99 2.51 -6.50
C HIS A 68 11.48 3.27 -7.73
N ALA A 69 10.60 4.08 -8.33
CA ALA A 69 10.96 4.87 -9.50
C ALA A 69 12.07 5.87 -9.16
N LEU A 70 11.93 6.56 -8.04
CA LEU A 70 12.94 7.51 -7.59
C LEU A 70 14.26 6.83 -7.29
N GLN A 71 14.22 5.65 -6.68
CA GLN A 71 15.42 4.88 -6.38
C GLN A 71 16.13 4.43 -7.65
N LYS A 72 15.37 3.99 -8.64
CA LYS A 72 15.92 3.56 -9.92
C LYS A 72 16.61 4.72 -10.65
N GLU A 73 16.10 5.93 -10.46
CA GLU A 73 16.69 7.14 -11.01
C GLU A 73 17.84 7.70 -10.15
N GLU A 74 18.15 7.01 -9.04
CA GLU A 74 19.17 7.45 -8.09
C GLU A 74 18.86 8.83 -7.51
N SER A 75 17.57 9.14 -7.35
CA SER A 75 17.12 10.42 -6.82
C SER A 75 17.40 10.52 -5.32
N GLU A 76 17.81 11.70 -4.88
CA GLU A 76 17.99 11.99 -3.45
C GLU A 76 16.67 11.91 -2.68
N ASP A 77 15.54 12.03 -3.38
CA ASP A 77 14.22 12.01 -2.76
C ASP A 77 13.70 10.60 -2.47
N ALA A 78 14.41 9.56 -2.93
CA ALA A 78 13.92 8.19 -2.81
C ALA A 78 13.70 7.78 -1.35
N VAL A 79 14.66 8.07 -0.46
CA VAL A 79 14.55 7.68 0.95
C VAL A 79 13.35 8.33 1.62
N ALA A 80 13.14 9.62 1.37
CA ALA A 80 11.99 10.35 1.92
C ALA A 80 10.68 9.77 1.39
N MET A 81 10.63 9.40 0.11
CA MET A 81 9.43 8.80 -0.49
C MET A 81 9.16 7.42 0.10
N TRP A 82 10.20 6.60 0.32
CA TRP A 82 10.04 5.31 0.96
C TRP A 82 9.46 5.46 2.37
N ARG A 83 9.94 6.45 3.11
CA ARG A 83 9.41 6.72 4.45
C ARG A 83 7.95 7.15 4.41
N GLN A 84 7.61 8.01 3.45
CA GLN A 84 6.21 8.44 3.27
C GLN A 84 5.32 7.24 2.94
N ALA A 85 5.78 6.35 2.06
CA ALA A 85 5.07 5.13 1.74
C ALA A 85 4.89 4.24 2.97
N ALA A 86 5.93 4.11 3.79
CA ALA A 86 5.86 3.31 5.02
C ALA A 86 4.80 3.85 5.96
N VAL A 87 4.78 5.16 6.18
CA VAL A 87 3.79 5.81 7.06
C VAL A 87 2.37 5.58 6.54
N GLN A 88 2.18 5.67 5.22
CA GLN A 88 0.86 5.40 4.63
C GLN A 88 0.44 3.95 4.83
N CYS A 89 1.38 3.02 4.68
CA CYS A 89 1.08 1.61 4.92
C CYS A 89 0.74 1.35 6.40
N GLU A 90 1.35 2.10 7.32
CA GLU A 90 0.96 2.02 8.74
C GLU A 90 -0.49 2.48 8.94
N VAL A 91 -0.92 3.52 8.23
CA VAL A 91 -2.32 3.96 8.27
C VAL A 91 -3.22 2.83 7.81
N ALA A 92 -2.86 2.17 6.71
CA ALA A 92 -3.64 1.03 6.21
C ALA A 92 -3.67 -0.12 7.22
N PHE A 93 -2.53 -0.40 7.86
CA PHE A 93 -2.46 -1.47 8.86
C PHE A 93 -3.35 -1.18 10.06
N ALA A 94 -3.44 0.08 10.48
CA ALA A 94 -4.31 0.46 11.58
C ALA A 94 -5.79 0.17 11.27
N LEU A 95 -6.15 0.21 9.98
CA LEU A 95 -7.52 -0.10 9.54
C LEU A 95 -7.79 -1.59 9.43
N ASP A 96 -6.75 -2.39 9.23
CA ASP A 96 -6.86 -3.86 9.21
C ASP A 96 -5.59 -4.46 9.81
N PRO A 97 -5.47 -4.51 11.14
CA PRO A 97 -4.23 -4.90 11.81
C PRO A 97 -3.91 -6.39 11.73
N GLN A 98 -4.71 -7.16 11.02
CA GLN A 98 -4.46 -8.58 10.81
C GLN A 98 -4.05 -8.90 9.37
N HIS A 99 -3.91 -7.87 8.54
CA HIS A 99 -3.56 -8.06 7.14
C HIS A 99 -2.04 -8.14 6.98
N ALA A 100 -1.53 -9.36 6.92
CA ALA A 100 -0.09 -9.63 6.84
C ALA A 100 0.60 -8.91 5.65
N PRO A 101 0.01 -8.88 4.44
CA PRO A 101 0.65 -8.15 3.33
C PRO A 101 0.90 -6.68 3.64
N THR A 102 -0.02 -6.01 4.37
CA THR A 102 0.21 -4.61 4.75
C THR A 102 1.44 -4.48 5.64
N ALA A 103 1.56 -5.35 6.65
CA ALA A 103 2.72 -5.34 7.55
C ALA A 103 4.02 -5.59 6.77
N MET A 104 3.99 -6.48 5.78
CA MET A 104 5.14 -6.74 4.92
C MET A 104 5.54 -5.51 4.12
N HIS A 105 4.57 -4.77 3.62
CA HIS A 105 4.84 -3.54 2.88
C HIS A 105 5.45 -2.47 3.78
N VAL A 106 4.96 -2.35 5.02
CA VAL A 106 5.55 -1.41 5.99
C VAL A 106 7.02 -1.77 6.24
N ALA A 107 7.28 -3.06 6.50
CA ALA A 107 8.65 -3.51 6.78
C ALA A 107 9.59 -3.22 5.61
N SER A 108 9.16 -3.57 4.39
CA SER A 108 9.97 -3.34 3.19
C SER A 108 10.22 -1.85 2.96
N ALA A 109 9.20 -1.03 3.13
CA ALA A 109 9.34 0.41 2.91
C ALA A 109 10.31 1.04 3.92
N TYR A 110 10.24 0.63 5.18
CA TYR A 110 11.18 1.12 6.17
C TYR A 110 12.61 0.65 5.90
N ALA A 111 12.78 -0.57 5.40
CA ALA A 111 14.11 -1.07 5.04
C ALA A 111 14.74 -0.17 3.95
N TRP A 112 13.97 0.14 2.92
CA TRP A 112 14.45 1.04 1.85
C TRP A 112 14.56 2.48 2.31
N ALA A 113 13.79 2.88 3.34
CA ALA A 113 13.90 4.20 3.95
C ALA A 113 15.09 4.31 4.90
N GLN A 114 15.92 3.28 4.99
CA GLN A 114 17.12 3.25 5.82
C GLN A 114 16.79 3.37 7.31
N ASP A 115 15.69 2.75 7.72
CA ASP A 115 15.28 2.64 9.11
C ASP A 115 15.22 1.17 9.50
N PRO A 116 16.37 0.56 9.83
CA PRO A 116 16.43 -0.89 10.09
C PRO A 116 15.68 -1.31 11.36
N GLU A 117 15.59 -0.45 12.36
CA GLU A 117 14.86 -0.78 13.58
C GLU A 117 13.37 -0.93 13.31
N ALA A 118 12.79 0.05 12.62
CA ALA A 118 11.38 -0.02 12.23
C ALA A 118 11.14 -1.20 11.29
N ALA A 119 12.02 -1.40 10.33
CA ALA A 119 11.92 -2.50 9.38
C ALA A 119 11.88 -3.85 10.10
N GLN A 120 12.76 -4.04 11.08
CA GLN A 120 12.82 -5.30 11.82
C GLN A 120 11.57 -5.51 12.68
N ALA A 121 11.10 -4.47 13.35
CA ALA A 121 9.90 -4.55 14.17
C ALA A 121 8.69 -4.94 13.31
N TRP A 122 8.54 -4.32 12.15
CA TRP A 122 7.42 -4.63 11.25
C TRP A 122 7.55 -6.00 10.60
N ALA A 123 8.79 -6.44 10.31
CA ALA A 123 9.02 -7.78 9.78
C ALA A 123 8.59 -8.85 10.79
N GLN A 124 8.82 -8.62 12.09
CA GLN A 124 8.38 -9.53 13.12
C GLN A 124 6.86 -9.59 13.21
N ILE A 125 6.20 -8.43 13.08
CA ILE A 125 4.72 -8.38 13.05
C ILE A 125 4.20 -9.17 11.85
N ALA A 126 4.77 -8.94 10.67
CA ALA A 126 4.37 -9.62 9.45
C ALA A 126 4.56 -11.13 9.56
N GLN A 127 5.69 -11.56 10.13
CA GLN A 127 5.99 -12.97 10.31
C GLN A 127 4.99 -13.62 11.28
N HIS A 128 4.68 -12.94 12.38
CA HIS A 128 3.71 -13.44 13.34
C HIS A 128 2.34 -13.65 12.68
N LEU A 129 1.89 -12.66 11.93
CA LEU A 129 0.59 -12.76 11.25
C LEU A 129 0.57 -13.88 10.20
N ALA A 130 1.68 -14.08 9.50
CA ALA A 130 1.77 -15.13 8.49
C ALA A 130 1.79 -16.53 9.14
N GLN A 131 2.39 -16.66 10.34
CA GLN A 131 2.47 -17.93 11.06
C GLN A 131 1.20 -18.26 11.83
N HIS A 132 0.34 -17.26 12.05
CA HIS A 132 -0.87 -17.43 12.82
C HIS A 132 -2.08 -16.91 12.04
N PRO A 133 -2.38 -17.55 10.90
CA PRO A 133 -3.51 -17.11 10.07
C PRO A 133 -4.85 -17.21 10.78
N GLU A 134 -4.97 -18.07 11.78
CA GLU A 134 -6.17 -18.15 12.62
C GLU A 134 -6.36 -16.87 13.43
N SER A 135 -5.27 -16.23 13.88
CA SER A 135 -5.35 -14.92 14.54
C SER A 135 -5.74 -13.82 13.56
N ALA A 136 -5.20 -13.88 12.33
CA ALA A 136 -5.53 -12.93 11.28
C ALA A 136 -7.02 -12.99 10.91
N ASN A 137 -7.62 -14.17 11.03
CA ASN A 137 -9.02 -14.37 10.68
C ASN A 137 -9.92 -14.30 11.91
N SER A 138 -9.41 -13.97 13.09
CA SER A 138 -10.17 -14.08 14.33
C SER A 138 -11.43 -13.22 14.34
N ALA A 139 -11.41 -12.07 13.69
CA ALA A 139 -12.58 -11.20 13.62
C ALA A 139 -13.66 -11.76 12.70
N ASP A 140 -13.24 -12.35 11.58
CA ASP A 140 -14.15 -12.91 10.59
C ASP A 140 -14.34 -14.40 10.77
N GLY A 141 -13.37 -15.05 11.38
CA GLY A 141 -13.31 -16.49 11.47
C GLY A 141 -13.88 -17.08 12.73
N ALA A 142 -14.31 -16.26 13.68
CA ALA A 142 -14.90 -16.76 14.90
C ALA A 142 -16.12 -17.67 14.60
N GLU A 143 -16.86 -17.31 13.58
CA GLU A 143 -18.01 -18.10 13.13
C GLU A 143 -17.57 -19.39 12.48
N ILE A 144 -16.47 -19.36 11.75
CA ILE A 144 -15.93 -20.55 11.09
C ILE A 144 -15.33 -21.50 12.11
N ALA A 145 -14.69 -20.95 13.12
CA ALA A 145 -14.01 -21.74 14.14
C ALA A 145 -14.98 -22.54 15.01
N THR A 146 -16.24 -22.15 15.05
CA THR A 146 -17.26 -22.85 15.84
C THR A 146 -17.85 -24.04 15.10
N ASP A 147 -17.58 -24.15 13.85
CA ASP A 147 -18.03 -25.27 13.03
C ASP A 147 -17.15 -26.49 13.25
#